data_6c35f76d62ad7ea9994b460c061c2c1f
#
_entry.id   6c35f76d62ad7ea9994b460c061c2c1f
#
_cell.length_a   1.000
_cell.length_b   1.000
_cell.length_c   1.000
_cell.angle_alpha   90.00
_cell.angle_beta   90.00
_cell.angle_gamma   90.00
#
_symmetry.space_group_name_H-M   'P 1'
#
loop_
_entity.id
_entity.type
_entity.pdbx_description
1 polymer ?
#
loop_
_entity_poly.entity_id
_entity_poly.type
_entity_poly.pdbx_seq_one_letter_code
_entity_poly.pdbx_strand_id
1 'polypeptide(L)'
;MEEDAAIFAEYKKRFIDDVLKSMDGLLNNYQLSELNKSLNKHTNELNIKDNPNYDIDYQSTNEELINNFIKEKELRGCSDRTTQYYHSTLHKLSEWSIKPLVELTTQDIRDYFKFHQELHKCSNRTIDNVRRVFSSFYNYLIEAEYILDTPMRKIPSIKQRKNVKEPFTSDEIILMRNAIIYDEKNSKIHKGINPHKERDLAIFELLLSSGIRIGELVKLNRTSIDFTTNSFIVTGKGNKQRTCYMNTQANIALKKYLKTRTDSNIALFITSHKPYNRLKHNGIERLIREYGNTVGVEAYPHKFRRTFATNALRKGTPLEQVSAFLGHSNIDTTLIYAIVDQDELKINHERYMEF
;
A
#
# COMPACT_ATOMS: atom_id res chain seq x y z
N MET A 1 22.12 -30.44 40.06
CA MET A 1 23.08 -30.79 38.96
C MET A 1 22.61 -32.00 38.12
N GLU A 2 22.24 -33.17 38.72
CA GLU A 2 21.73 -34.30 37.91
C GLU A 2 20.28 -34.05 37.38
N GLU A 3 19.43 -33.46 38.18
CA GLU A 3 18.07 -33.08 37.77
C GLU A 3 18.08 -32.03 36.64
N ASP A 4 18.94 -31.04 36.71
CA ASP A 4 19.07 -29.98 35.72
C ASP A 4 19.57 -30.52 34.37
N ALA A 5 20.51 -31.49 34.40
CA ALA A 5 21.00 -32.16 33.21
C ALA A 5 19.93 -33.01 32.52
N ALA A 6 19.03 -33.62 33.28
CA ALA A 6 17.92 -34.42 32.78
C ALA A 6 16.85 -33.51 32.11
N ILE A 7 16.53 -32.39 32.75
CA ILE A 7 15.59 -31.37 32.21
C ILE A 7 16.15 -30.80 30.92
N PHE A 8 17.42 -30.43 30.86
CA PHE A 8 18.08 -29.93 29.67
C PHE A 8 18.06 -30.95 28.51
N ALA A 9 18.32 -32.23 28.80
CA ALA A 9 18.28 -33.29 27.80
C ALA A 9 16.88 -33.46 27.21
N GLU A 10 15.83 -33.29 28.02
CA GLU A 10 14.44 -33.35 27.59
C GLU A 10 14.04 -32.15 26.68
N TYR A 11 14.41 -30.94 27.09
CA TYR A 11 14.17 -29.71 26.27
C TYR A 11 14.92 -29.78 24.95
N LYS A 12 16.17 -30.20 24.94
CA LYS A 12 16.95 -30.40 23.72
C LYS A 12 16.29 -31.39 22.79
N LYS A 13 15.86 -32.53 23.29
CA LYS A 13 15.17 -33.56 22.50
C LYS A 13 13.88 -32.99 21.90
N ARG A 14 13.07 -32.32 22.70
CA ARG A 14 11.83 -31.67 22.25
C ARG A 14 12.07 -30.63 21.18
N PHE A 15 13.06 -29.76 21.35
CA PHE A 15 13.46 -28.77 20.35
C PHE A 15 13.83 -29.42 19.01
N ILE A 16 14.68 -30.44 19.02
CA ILE A 16 15.09 -31.17 17.82
C ILE A 16 13.89 -31.82 17.16
N ASP A 17 13.02 -32.47 17.92
CA ASP A 17 11.80 -33.12 17.41
C ASP A 17 10.82 -32.14 16.78
N ASP A 18 10.64 -30.96 17.38
CA ASP A 18 9.77 -29.89 16.86
C ASP A 18 10.32 -29.30 15.55
N VAL A 19 11.64 -29.08 15.46
CA VAL A 19 12.29 -28.63 14.21
C VAL A 19 12.14 -29.68 13.12
N LEU A 20 12.40 -30.95 13.40
CA LEU A 20 12.27 -32.02 12.41
C LEU A 20 10.81 -32.18 11.94
N LYS A 21 9.82 -32.10 12.85
CA LYS A 21 8.40 -32.11 12.49
C LYS A 21 8.00 -30.92 11.60
N SER A 22 8.53 -29.73 11.90
CA SER A 22 8.22 -28.53 11.09
C SER A 22 8.80 -28.60 9.67
N MET A 23 9.83 -29.43 9.47
CA MET A 23 10.50 -29.66 8.19
C MET A 23 9.98 -30.93 7.47
N ASP A 24 9.13 -31.69 8.12
CA ASP A 24 8.51 -32.87 7.50
C ASP A 24 7.62 -32.47 6.30
N GLY A 25 7.80 -33.16 5.18
CA GLY A 25 7.16 -32.77 3.91
C GLY A 25 7.83 -31.64 3.13
N LEU A 26 8.76 -30.88 3.73
CA LEU A 26 9.59 -29.88 3.05
C LEU A 26 10.96 -30.44 2.62
N LEU A 27 11.49 -31.36 3.38
CA LEU A 27 12.78 -32.02 3.18
C LEU A 27 12.59 -33.51 2.92
N ASN A 28 13.45 -34.09 2.10
CA ASN A 28 13.48 -35.54 1.92
C ASN A 28 14.17 -36.24 3.12
N ASN A 29 14.00 -37.57 3.21
CA ASN A 29 14.52 -38.37 4.35
C ASN A 29 16.04 -38.21 4.56
N TYR A 30 16.81 -38.05 3.51
CA TYR A 30 18.25 -37.82 3.60
C TYR A 30 18.55 -36.46 4.21
N GLN A 31 17.88 -35.41 3.74
CA GLN A 31 18.03 -34.03 4.25
C GLN A 31 17.58 -33.91 5.71
N LEU A 32 16.49 -34.58 6.08
CA LEU A 32 16.03 -34.65 7.49
C LEU A 32 17.07 -35.37 8.38
N SER A 33 17.70 -36.43 7.89
CA SER A 33 18.76 -37.12 8.61
C SER A 33 19.99 -36.23 8.81
N GLU A 34 20.43 -35.49 7.78
CA GLU A 34 21.57 -34.57 7.89
C GLU A 34 21.25 -33.37 8.78
N LEU A 35 20.03 -32.84 8.71
CA LEU A 35 19.55 -31.79 9.61
C LEU A 35 19.56 -32.28 11.08
N ASN A 36 19.07 -33.49 11.34
CA ASN A 36 19.08 -34.09 12.68
C ASN A 36 20.51 -34.25 13.24
N LYS A 37 21.44 -34.72 12.42
CA LYS A 37 22.86 -34.82 12.81
C LYS A 37 23.46 -33.45 13.13
N SER A 38 23.17 -32.45 12.29
CA SER A 38 23.64 -31.08 12.48
C SER A 38 23.08 -30.46 13.76
N LEU A 39 21.77 -30.58 13.99
CA LEU A 39 21.12 -30.08 15.20
C LEU A 39 21.71 -30.74 16.47
N ASN A 40 21.87 -32.07 16.45
CA ASN A 40 22.48 -32.78 17.59
C ASN A 40 23.92 -32.35 17.86
N LYS A 41 24.74 -32.15 16.80
CA LYS A 41 26.10 -31.67 16.93
C LYS A 41 26.17 -30.29 17.59
N HIS A 42 25.47 -29.32 17.02
CA HIS A 42 25.54 -27.92 17.48
C HIS A 42 24.87 -27.71 18.85
N THR A 43 23.79 -28.44 19.14
CA THR A 43 23.18 -28.38 20.50
C THR A 43 24.02 -29.04 21.57
N ASN A 44 24.94 -29.96 21.22
CA ASN A 44 25.93 -30.51 22.18
C ASN A 44 27.07 -29.52 22.50
N GLU A 45 27.37 -28.61 21.55
CA GLU A 45 28.40 -27.57 21.72
C GLU A 45 27.89 -26.35 22.51
N LEU A 46 26.57 -26.22 22.67
CA LEU A 46 25.95 -25.16 23.47
C LEU A 46 26.13 -25.48 24.96
N ASN A 47 27.09 -24.85 25.59
CA ASN A 47 27.16 -24.73 27.06
C ASN A 47 26.09 -23.73 27.51
N ILE A 48 24.86 -24.21 27.68
CA ILE A 48 23.79 -23.41 28.29
C ILE A 48 24.08 -23.37 29.79
N LYS A 49 24.69 -22.28 30.25
CA LYS A 49 24.72 -21.96 31.67
C LYS A 49 23.31 -21.69 32.11
N ASP A 50 22.85 -22.34 33.15
CA ASP A 50 21.56 -22.12 33.77
C ASP A 50 21.36 -20.62 34.01
N ASN A 51 20.51 -20.02 33.17
CA ASN A 51 19.97 -18.70 33.41
C ASN A 51 18.52 -18.93 33.87
N PRO A 52 18.20 -18.75 35.16
CA PRO A 52 16.87 -19.01 35.70
C PRO A 52 15.75 -18.14 35.09
N ASN A 53 16.07 -17.30 34.13
CA ASN A 53 15.12 -16.42 33.39
C ASN A 53 14.72 -16.96 32.02
N TYR A 54 14.95 -18.25 31.69
CA TYR A 54 14.62 -18.80 30.36
C TYR A 54 13.15 -19.20 30.16
N ASP A 55 12.29 -18.99 31.14
CA ASP A 55 10.85 -19.18 31.05
C ASP A 55 10.09 -17.87 30.65
N ILE A 56 10.80 -16.85 30.16
CA ILE A 56 10.15 -15.69 29.60
C ILE A 56 9.67 -16.09 28.20
N ASP A 57 8.38 -16.22 28.04
CA ASP A 57 7.74 -16.29 26.72
C ASP A 57 7.98 -14.97 25.98
N TYR A 58 9.11 -14.92 25.26
CA TYR A 58 9.51 -13.73 24.49
C TYR A 58 8.46 -13.33 23.45
N GLN A 59 7.64 -14.27 23.00
CA GLN A 59 6.57 -13.95 22.05
C GLN A 59 5.46 -13.17 22.73
N SER A 60 5.05 -13.55 23.94
CA SER A 60 4.06 -12.78 24.70
C SER A 60 4.58 -11.39 25.08
N THR A 61 5.84 -11.28 25.46
CA THR A 61 6.49 -9.99 25.75
C THR A 61 6.64 -9.12 24.49
N ASN A 62 7.03 -9.69 23.35
CA ASN A 62 7.12 -8.97 22.07
C ASN A 62 5.74 -8.48 21.61
N GLU A 63 4.72 -9.31 21.74
CA GLU A 63 3.35 -8.96 21.37
C GLU A 63 2.80 -7.83 22.25
N GLU A 64 3.10 -7.83 23.55
CA GLU A 64 2.74 -6.75 24.45
C GLU A 64 3.40 -5.42 24.06
N LEU A 65 4.69 -5.42 23.74
CA LEU A 65 5.42 -4.24 23.26
C LEU A 65 4.84 -3.70 21.96
N ILE A 66 4.53 -4.58 21.01
CA ILE A 66 3.90 -4.22 19.75
C ILE A 66 2.53 -3.60 20.01
N ASN A 67 1.71 -4.23 20.83
CA ASN A 67 0.36 -3.73 21.14
C ASN A 67 0.38 -2.36 21.84
N ASN A 68 1.32 -2.14 22.76
CA ASN A 68 1.50 -0.84 23.41
C ASN A 68 1.94 0.24 22.41
N PHE A 69 2.87 -0.08 21.51
CA PHE A 69 3.24 0.82 20.42
C PHE A 69 2.04 1.15 19.51
N ILE A 70 1.21 0.16 19.18
CA ILE A 70 0.02 0.39 18.34
C ILE A 70 -0.98 1.32 19.05
N LYS A 71 -1.25 1.10 20.34
CA LYS A 71 -2.10 2.00 21.13
C LYS A 71 -1.57 3.43 21.12
N GLU A 72 -0.26 3.60 21.28
CA GLU A 72 0.36 4.94 21.19
C GLU A 72 0.15 5.59 19.81
N LYS A 73 0.27 4.82 18.72
CA LYS A 73 -0.01 5.33 17.37
C LYS A 73 -1.47 5.70 17.16
N GLU A 74 -2.40 4.97 17.75
CA GLU A 74 -3.83 5.28 17.74
C GLU A 74 -4.10 6.60 18.48
N LEU A 75 -3.52 6.78 19.67
CA LEU A 75 -3.61 8.03 20.42
C LEU A 75 -3.06 9.23 19.65
N ARG A 76 -1.98 9.04 18.88
CA ARG A 76 -1.42 10.06 17.98
C ARG A 76 -2.23 10.26 16.69
N GLY A 77 -3.40 9.62 16.55
CA GLY A 77 -4.32 9.82 15.42
C GLY A 77 -3.93 9.10 14.13
N CYS A 78 -3.13 8.03 14.20
CA CYS A 78 -2.87 7.18 13.04
C CYS A 78 -4.17 6.48 12.59
N SER A 79 -4.32 6.28 11.28
CA SER A 79 -5.46 5.54 10.75
C SER A 79 -5.35 4.04 11.03
N ASP A 80 -6.49 3.33 11.18
CA ASP A 80 -6.55 1.88 11.38
C ASP A 80 -5.71 1.11 10.35
N ARG A 81 -5.71 1.54 9.10
CA ARG A 81 -4.89 0.93 8.04
C ARG A 81 -3.38 1.08 8.32
N THR A 82 -2.98 2.19 8.90
CA THR A 82 -1.57 2.44 9.25
C THR A 82 -1.17 1.59 10.44
N THR A 83 -2.01 1.52 11.47
CA THR A 83 -1.74 0.73 12.67
C THR A 83 -1.72 -0.76 12.37
N GLN A 84 -2.65 -1.26 11.53
CA GLN A 84 -2.64 -2.64 11.03
C GLN A 84 -1.37 -2.97 10.23
N TYR A 85 -0.90 -2.04 9.37
CA TYR A 85 0.36 -2.22 8.65
C TYR A 85 1.56 -2.27 9.61
N TYR A 86 1.60 -1.41 10.62
CA TYR A 86 2.65 -1.41 11.65
C TYR A 86 2.64 -2.72 12.42
N HIS A 87 1.48 -3.11 12.94
CA HIS A 87 1.30 -4.37 13.67
C HIS A 87 1.78 -5.57 12.85
N SER A 88 1.24 -5.76 11.64
CA SER A 88 1.61 -6.89 10.78
C SER A 88 3.09 -6.92 10.39
N THR A 89 3.74 -5.75 10.29
CA THR A 89 5.16 -5.66 9.94
C THR A 89 6.04 -6.03 11.13
N LEU A 90 5.69 -5.59 12.34
CA LEU A 90 6.42 -5.91 13.57
C LEU A 90 6.19 -7.36 14.02
N HIS A 91 4.96 -7.86 13.85
CA HIS A 91 4.65 -9.26 14.13
C HIS A 91 5.52 -10.21 13.29
N LYS A 92 5.72 -9.93 11.99
CA LYS A 92 6.63 -10.69 11.13
C LYS A 92 8.09 -10.65 11.60
N LEU A 93 8.53 -9.52 12.15
CA LEU A 93 9.87 -9.44 12.75
C LEU A 93 9.94 -10.30 14.02
N SER A 94 8.91 -10.28 14.87
CA SER A 94 8.83 -11.09 16.07
C SER A 94 8.80 -12.59 15.78
N GLU A 95 8.05 -13.01 14.74
CA GLU A 95 8.02 -14.42 14.29
C GLU A 95 9.36 -14.89 13.71
N TRP A 96 10.08 -14.00 13.03
CA TRP A 96 11.40 -14.33 12.46
C TRP A 96 12.49 -14.39 13.54
N SER A 97 12.40 -13.56 14.57
CA SER A 97 13.43 -13.42 15.58
C SER A 97 13.29 -14.47 16.70
N ILE A 98 14.41 -15.10 17.02
CA ILE A 98 14.53 -15.96 18.22
C ILE A 98 14.90 -15.17 19.49
N LYS A 99 15.17 -13.87 19.36
CA LYS A 99 15.53 -12.95 20.44
C LYS A 99 14.38 -11.99 20.75
N PRO A 100 14.29 -11.45 21.96
CA PRO A 100 13.40 -10.33 22.25
C PRO A 100 13.64 -9.16 21.31
N LEU A 101 12.59 -8.46 20.89
CA LEU A 101 12.72 -7.29 19.99
C LEU A 101 13.60 -6.19 20.60
N VAL A 102 13.66 -6.08 21.93
CA VAL A 102 14.50 -5.11 22.65
C VAL A 102 16.00 -5.42 22.58
N GLU A 103 16.36 -6.68 22.31
CA GLU A 103 17.74 -7.15 22.24
C GLU A 103 18.30 -7.24 20.81
N LEU A 104 17.48 -6.91 19.80
CA LEU A 104 17.92 -6.99 18.42
C LEU A 104 19.00 -5.95 18.12
N THR A 105 20.10 -6.43 17.55
CA THR A 105 21.22 -5.60 17.11
C THR A 105 20.99 -5.03 15.70
N THR A 106 21.83 -4.06 15.33
CA THR A 106 21.86 -3.55 13.94
C THR A 106 22.09 -4.66 12.92
N GLN A 107 22.87 -5.70 13.28
CA GLN A 107 23.13 -6.81 12.37
C GLN A 107 21.89 -7.69 12.21
N ASP A 108 21.19 -8.03 13.29
CA ASP A 108 19.94 -8.79 13.23
C ASP A 108 18.91 -8.12 12.32
N ILE A 109 18.78 -6.78 12.40
CA ILE A 109 17.87 -6.03 11.52
C ILE A 109 18.31 -6.08 10.04
N ARG A 110 19.61 -6.01 9.75
CA ARG A 110 20.12 -6.16 8.38
C ARG A 110 19.85 -7.55 7.82
N ASP A 111 20.02 -8.58 8.64
CA ASP A 111 19.78 -9.98 8.27
C ASP A 111 18.29 -10.21 7.99
N TYR A 112 17.42 -9.62 8.83
CA TYR A 112 15.98 -9.62 8.55
C TYR A 112 15.63 -8.95 7.22
N PHE A 113 16.20 -7.79 6.90
CA PHE A 113 15.92 -7.11 5.62
C PHE A 113 16.36 -7.95 4.43
N LYS A 114 17.52 -8.60 4.52
CA LYS A 114 18.01 -9.52 3.50
C LYS A 114 17.06 -10.70 3.34
N PHE A 115 16.72 -11.37 4.42
CA PHE A 115 15.75 -12.46 4.45
C PHE A 115 14.40 -12.04 3.84
N HIS A 116 13.84 -10.91 4.28
CA HIS A 116 12.57 -10.41 3.79
C HIS A 116 12.61 -10.08 2.29
N GLN A 117 13.72 -9.55 1.80
CA GLN A 117 13.90 -9.23 0.39
C GLN A 117 14.01 -10.49 -0.47
N GLU A 118 14.74 -11.49 -0.02
CA GLU A 118 14.92 -12.77 -0.71
C GLU A 118 13.61 -13.57 -0.75
N LEU A 119 12.94 -13.69 0.38
CA LEU A 119 11.69 -14.46 0.52
C LEU A 119 10.56 -13.85 -0.35
N HIS A 120 10.39 -12.55 -0.30
CA HIS A 120 9.26 -11.88 -0.97
C HIS A 120 9.63 -11.25 -2.31
N LYS A 121 10.89 -11.34 -2.75
CA LYS A 121 11.41 -10.69 -3.98
C LYS A 121 10.97 -9.23 -4.10
N CYS A 122 10.91 -8.53 -2.96
CA CYS A 122 10.33 -7.20 -2.88
C CYS A 122 11.34 -6.11 -3.28
N SER A 123 10.78 -4.95 -3.68
CA SER A 123 11.57 -3.80 -4.10
C SER A 123 12.26 -3.10 -2.92
N ASN A 124 13.34 -2.36 -3.22
CA ASN A 124 13.99 -1.48 -2.23
C ASN A 124 13.03 -0.50 -1.56
N ARG A 125 11.98 -0.08 -2.26
CA ARG A 125 10.91 0.76 -1.70
C ARG A 125 10.12 0.05 -0.61
N THR A 126 9.85 -1.23 -0.79
CA THR A 126 9.17 -2.05 0.20
C THR A 126 10.03 -2.20 1.45
N ILE A 127 11.32 -2.49 1.28
CA ILE A 127 12.27 -2.58 2.40
C ILE A 127 12.39 -1.23 3.14
N ASP A 128 12.45 -0.08 2.43
CA ASP A 128 12.49 1.22 3.09
C ASP A 128 11.19 1.51 3.87
N ASN A 129 10.04 1.04 3.42
CA ASN A 129 8.80 1.15 4.17
C ASN A 129 8.87 0.32 5.47
N VAL A 130 9.36 -0.93 5.41
CA VAL A 130 9.58 -1.77 6.60
C VAL A 130 10.58 -1.10 7.55
N ARG A 131 11.70 -0.58 7.02
CA ARG A 131 12.70 0.18 7.80
C ARG A 131 12.07 1.35 8.56
N ARG A 132 11.14 2.08 7.93
CA ARG A 132 10.43 3.21 8.58
C ARG A 132 9.55 2.74 9.74
N VAL A 133 8.90 1.60 9.61
CA VAL A 133 8.14 0.99 10.70
C VAL A 133 9.06 0.68 11.86
N PHE A 134 10.18 0.00 11.59
CA PHE A 134 11.16 -0.33 12.62
C PHE A 134 11.75 0.92 13.29
N SER A 135 12.14 1.93 12.49
CA SER A 135 12.60 3.20 13.08
C SER A 135 11.55 3.84 13.99
N SER A 136 10.27 3.79 13.62
CA SER A 136 9.19 4.33 14.44
C SER A 136 8.97 3.54 15.72
N PHE A 137 9.11 2.21 15.66
CA PHE A 137 8.98 1.31 16.81
C PHE A 137 10.15 1.48 17.79
N TYR A 138 11.38 1.41 17.30
CA TYR A 138 12.56 1.55 18.16
C TYR A 138 12.69 2.95 18.78
N ASN A 139 12.24 4.00 18.10
CA ASN A 139 12.14 5.33 18.71
C ASN A 139 11.11 5.35 19.85
N TYR A 140 9.97 4.66 19.68
CA TYR A 140 9.00 4.49 20.77
C TYR A 140 9.60 3.72 21.95
N LEU A 141 10.37 2.64 21.70
CA LEU A 141 11.01 1.90 22.77
C LEU A 141 12.01 2.74 23.57
N ILE A 142 12.69 3.70 22.93
CA ILE A 142 13.56 4.67 23.63
C ILE A 142 12.71 5.68 24.43
N GLU A 143 11.65 6.26 23.80
CA GLU A 143 10.74 7.21 24.46
C GLU A 143 10.05 6.59 25.69
N ALA A 144 9.77 5.29 25.64
CA ALA A 144 9.16 4.53 26.73
C ALA A 144 10.18 3.86 27.67
N GLU A 145 11.47 4.18 27.53
CA GLU A 145 12.59 3.70 28.39
C GLU A 145 12.80 2.18 28.40
N TYR A 146 12.29 1.46 27.39
CA TYR A 146 12.56 0.03 27.25
C TYR A 146 13.99 -0.28 26.79
N ILE A 147 14.61 0.63 26.04
CA ILE A 147 15.99 0.52 25.53
C ILE A 147 16.70 1.88 25.59
N LEU A 148 18.02 1.87 25.74
CA LEU A 148 18.84 3.08 25.80
C LEU A 148 19.25 3.59 24.42
N ASP A 149 19.38 2.72 23.44
CA ASP A 149 19.81 3.07 22.06
C ASP A 149 19.07 2.21 21.03
N THR A 150 18.98 2.73 19.80
CA THR A 150 18.26 2.09 18.70
C THR A 150 19.19 1.31 17.77
N PRO A 151 18.86 0.05 17.41
CA PRO A 151 19.60 -0.68 16.39
C PRO A 151 19.50 -0.04 15.00
N MET A 152 18.55 0.90 14.81
CA MET A 152 18.30 1.58 13.53
C MET A 152 19.28 2.73 13.24
N ARG A 153 20.09 3.19 14.21
CA ARG A 153 20.99 4.35 14.05
C ARG A 153 21.94 4.22 12.85
N LYS A 154 22.46 3.00 12.61
CA LYS A 154 23.42 2.70 11.54
C LYS A 154 22.74 2.12 10.28
N ILE A 155 21.42 2.26 10.16
CA ILE A 155 20.63 1.79 9.01
C ILE A 155 20.05 3.01 8.28
N PRO A 156 20.73 3.52 7.25
CA PRO A 156 20.28 4.69 6.51
C PRO A 156 19.03 4.37 5.67
N SER A 157 18.33 5.42 5.24
CA SER A 157 17.25 5.29 4.28
C SER A 157 17.78 4.75 2.95
N ILE A 158 17.01 3.86 2.33
CA ILE A 158 17.38 3.27 1.05
C ILE A 158 17.07 4.28 -0.05
N LYS A 159 18.10 4.76 -0.74
CA LYS A 159 17.95 5.66 -1.88
C LYS A 159 17.16 4.94 -2.99
N GLN A 160 16.10 5.57 -3.44
CA GLN A 160 15.29 5.08 -4.55
C GLN A 160 15.59 5.90 -5.80
N ARG A 161 15.72 5.23 -6.94
CA ARG A 161 15.66 5.93 -8.22
C ARG A 161 14.24 6.47 -8.38
N LYS A 162 14.10 7.79 -8.57
CA LYS A 162 12.82 8.41 -8.90
C LYS A 162 12.47 8.03 -10.34
N ASN A 163 11.84 6.87 -10.52
CA ASN A 163 11.25 6.56 -11.81
C ASN A 163 10.00 7.43 -11.95
N VAL A 164 10.09 8.40 -12.82
CA VAL A 164 8.94 9.20 -13.20
C VAL A 164 8.04 8.30 -14.05
N LYS A 165 6.87 7.99 -13.51
CA LYS A 165 5.88 7.21 -14.26
C LYS A 165 5.12 8.15 -15.19
N GLU A 166 4.83 7.70 -16.41
CA GLU A 166 4.13 8.49 -17.41
C GLU A 166 2.64 8.67 -17.11
N PRO A 167 2.02 9.82 -17.50
CA PRO A 167 0.57 9.99 -17.53
C PRO A 167 -0.05 9.12 -18.65
N PHE A 168 -1.36 9.10 -18.74
CA PHE A 168 -2.01 8.59 -19.96
C PHE A 168 -1.75 9.53 -21.12
N THR A 169 -1.48 8.96 -22.30
CA THR A 169 -1.52 9.69 -23.57
C THR A 169 -2.97 9.95 -24.01
N SER A 170 -3.17 10.85 -24.95
CA SER A 170 -4.51 11.10 -25.53
C SER A 170 -5.08 9.84 -26.19
N ASP A 171 -4.24 9.08 -26.89
CA ASP A 171 -4.63 7.83 -27.55
C ASP A 171 -5.01 6.75 -26.53
N GLU A 172 -4.24 6.58 -25.45
CA GLU A 172 -4.58 5.65 -24.36
C GLU A 172 -5.94 5.98 -23.73
N ILE A 173 -6.24 7.26 -23.53
CA ILE A 173 -7.53 7.72 -23.01
C ILE A 173 -8.67 7.35 -23.97
N ILE A 174 -8.49 7.56 -25.26
CA ILE A 174 -9.48 7.23 -26.31
C ILE A 174 -9.69 5.71 -26.36
N LEU A 175 -8.61 4.93 -26.39
CA LEU A 175 -8.67 3.46 -26.41
C LEU A 175 -9.42 2.91 -25.19
N MET A 176 -9.09 3.37 -23.98
CA MET A 176 -9.78 2.94 -22.76
C MET A 176 -11.25 3.34 -22.74
N ARG A 177 -11.58 4.57 -23.18
CA ARG A 177 -12.97 5.03 -23.29
C ARG A 177 -13.76 4.17 -24.26
N ASN A 178 -13.19 3.86 -25.42
CA ASN A 178 -13.79 2.97 -26.41
C ASN A 178 -13.96 1.56 -25.89
N ALA A 179 -12.98 1.02 -25.14
CA ALA A 179 -13.11 -0.28 -24.50
C ALA A 179 -14.31 -0.34 -23.54
N ILE A 180 -14.57 0.74 -22.78
CA ILE A 180 -15.73 0.80 -21.88
C ILE A 180 -17.04 0.85 -22.67
N ILE A 181 -17.07 1.61 -23.78
CA ILE A 181 -18.30 1.85 -24.59
C ILE A 181 -18.65 0.63 -25.43
N TYR A 182 -17.65 0.01 -26.07
CA TYR A 182 -17.83 -1.01 -27.12
C TYR A 182 -17.41 -2.42 -26.69
N ASP A 183 -17.25 -2.70 -25.41
CA ASP A 183 -16.70 -3.90 -24.77
C ASP A 183 -17.05 -5.24 -25.50
N GLU A 184 -16.55 -5.39 -26.73
CA GLU A 184 -16.74 -6.58 -27.55
C GLU A 184 -15.92 -7.79 -27.04
N LYS A 185 -14.89 -7.57 -26.23
CA LYS A 185 -13.95 -8.62 -25.81
C LYS A 185 -14.17 -9.16 -24.40
N ASN A 186 -14.88 -8.46 -23.53
CA ASN A 186 -15.30 -9.00 -22.23
C ASN A 186 -16.48 -9.98 -22.33
N SER A 187 -16.70 -10.49 -23.51
CA SER A 187 -17.74 -11.46 -23.88
C SER A 187 -17.68 -12.80 -23.11
N LYS A 188 -16.63 -13.05 -22.31
CA LYS A 188 -16.62 -14.19 -21.38
C LYS A 188 -17.58 -14.01 -20.21
N ILE A 189 -17.91 -12.75 -19.84
CA ILE A 189 -18.83 -12.45 -18.74
C ILE A 189 -20.16 -11.89 -19.27
N HIS A 190 -20.14 -11.07 -20.35
CA HIS A 190 -21.34 -10.44 -20.92
C HIS A 190 -21.29 -10.52 -22.44
N LYS A 191 -22.02 -11.45 -23.04
CA LYS A 191 -22.11 -11.60 -24.49
C LYS A 191 -22.57 -10.28 -25.16
N GLY A 192 -21.62 -9.45 -25.59
CA GLY A 192 -21.81 -8.38 -26.57
C GLY A 192 -22.16 -6.99 -26.06
N ILE A 193 -22.65 -6.76 -24.85
CA ILE A 193 -22.98 -5.43 -24.32
C ILE A 193 -22.60 -5.38 -22.83
N ASN A 194 -21.74 -4.41 -22.43
CA ASN A 194 -21.46 -4.15 -21.04
C ASN A 194 -22.72 -3.55 -20.36
N PRO A 195 -23.44 -4.30 -19.49
CA PRO A 195 -24.64 -3.78 -18.83
C PRO A 195 -24.32 -2.68 -17.81
N HIS A 196 -23.06 -2.44 -17.56
CA HIS A 196 -22.57 -1.46 -16.56
C HIS A 196 -21.77 -0.33 -17.18
N LYS A 197 -21.79 -0.20 -18.52
CA LYS A 197 -20.99 0.78 -19.25
C LYS A 197 -21.20 2.22 -18.75
N GLU A 198 -22.44 2.60 -18.44
CA GLU A 198 -22.75 3.93 -17.94
C GLU A 198 -22.06 4.21 -16.59
N ARG A 199 -22.05 3.22 -15.69
CA ARG A 199 -21.35 3.30 -14.40
C ARG A 199 -19.84 3.40 -14.61
N ASP A 200 -19.30 2.53 -15.43
CA ASP A 200 -17.86 2.37 -15.63
C ASP A 200 -17.31 3.60 -16.37
N LEU A 201 -18.07 4.11 -17.35
CA LEU A 201 -17.75 5.37 -18.01
C LEU A 201 -17.82 6.58 -17.07
N ALA A 202 -18.82 6.63 -16.18
CA ALA A 202 -18.94 7.69 -15.19
C ALA A 202 -17.76 7.68 -14.20
N ILE A 203 -17.31 6.48 -13.76
CA ILE A 203 -16.10 6.34 -12.93
C ILE A 203 -14.86 6.84 -13.68
N PHE A 204 -14.68 6.41 -14.92
CA PHE A 204 -13.54 6.78 -15.77
C PHE A 204 -13.46 8.29 -15.97
N GLU A 205 -14.56 8.91 -16.42
CA GLU A 205 -14.59 10.35 -16.70
C GLU A 205 -14.43 11.20 -15.43
N LEU A 206 -15.02 10.77 -14.30
CA LEU A 206 -14.88 11.49 -13.05
C LEU A 206 -13.45 11.45 -12.52
N LEU A 207 -12.78 10.30 -12.58
CA LEU A 207 -11.37 10.18 -12.20
C LEU A 207 -10.46 11.02 -13.09
N LEU A 208 -10.70 11.00 -14.40
CA LEU A 208 -9.88 11.72 -15.37
C LEU A 208 -10.04 13.25 -15.26
N SER A 209 -11.27 13.72 -15.04
CA SER A 209 -11.59 15.16 -15.00
C SER A 209 -11.27 15.83 -13.67
N SER A 210 -11.26 15.08 -12.56
CA SER A 210 -11.12 15.67 -11.23
C SER A 210 -9.81 15.32 -10.53
N GLY A 211 -9.13 14.26 -10.95
CA GLY A 211 -7.91 13.76 -10.32
C GLY A 211 -8.09 13.33 -8.86
N ILE A 212 -9.32 13.07 -8.37
CA ILE A 212 -9.57 12.64 -6.99
C ILE A 212 -8.93 11.28 -6.68
N ARG A 213 -8.68 11.02 -5.40
CA ARG A 213 -8.19 9.72 -4.95
C ARG A 213 -9.33 8.69 -5.01
N ILE A 214 -9.01 7.46 -5.35
CA ILE A 214 -10.01 6.38 -5.35
C ILE A 214 -10.68 6.21 -3.98
N GLY A 215 -9.94 6.40 -2.87
CA GLY A 215 -10.50 6.38 -1.52
C GLY A 215 -11.50 7.50 -1.25
N GLU A 216 -11.41 8.62 -1.95
CA GLU A 216 -12.38 9.72 -1.91
C GLU A 216 -13.59 9.39 -2.80
N LEU A 217 -13.34 8.85 -3.99
CA LEU A 217 -14.39 8.44 -4.95
C LEU A 217 -15.39 7.45 -4.32
N VAL A 218 -14.89 6.42 -3.64
CA VAL A 218 -15.76 5.38 -3.05
C VAL A 218 -16.65 5.89 -1.92
N LYS A 219 -16.30 7.02 -1.31
CA LYS A 219 -17.07 7.64 -0.23
C LYS A 219 -18.19 8.54 -0.74
N LEU A 220 -18.18 8.94 -2.01
CA LEU A 220 -19.19 9.83 -2.57
C LEU A 220 -20.60 9.23 -2.51
N ASN A 221 -21.56 10.05 -2.20
CA ASN A 221 -22.98 9.77 -2.25
C ASN A 221 -23.62 10.43 -3.47
N ARG A 222 -24.83 10.02 -3.86
CA ARG A 222 -25.59 10.68 -4.94
C ARG A 222 -25.77 12.18 -4.68
N THR A 223 -25.99 12.55 -3.40
CA THR A 223 -26.20 13.93 -2.95
C THR A 223 -24.89 14.73 -2.84
N SER A 224 -23.72 14.10 -3.02
CA SER A 224 -22.44 14.81 -2.97
C SER A 224 -22.16 15.64 -4.24
N ILE A 225 -22.89 15.39 -5.31
CA ILE A 225 -22.63 15.99 -6.62
C ILE A 225 -23.57 17.16 -6.87
N ASP A 226 -23.02 18.34 -7.08
CA ASP A 226 -23.74 19.48 -7.61
C ASP A 226 -23.58 19.51 -9.14
N PHE A 227 -24.64 19.15 -9.85
CA PHE A 227 -24.67 19.12 -11.31
C PHE A 227 -24.82 20.50 -11.93
N THR A 228 -25.15 21.52 -11.18
CA THR A 228 -25.30 22.90 -11.65
C THR A 228 -23.93 23.57 -11.73
N THR A 229 -23.15 23.44 -10.68
CA THR A 229 -21.81 24.03 -10.59
C THR A 229 -20.70 23.08 -11.07
N ASN A 230 -21.03 21.85 -11.46
CA ASN A 230 -20.08 20.80 -11.81
C ASN A 230 -19.05 20.52 -10.69
N SER A 231 -19.48 20.59 -9.44
CA SER A 231 -18.61 20.48 -8.29
C SER A 231 -19.09 19.41 -7.29
N PHE A 232 -18.18 19.00 -6.42
CA PHE A 232 -18.48 18.08 -5.32
C PHE A 232 -17.43 18.21 -4.22
N ILE A 233 -17.82 17.88 -2.98
CA ILE A 233 -16.94 17.96 -1.83
C ILE A 233 -16.38 16.56 -1.53
N VAL A 234 -15.07 16.46 -1.32
CA VAL A 234 -14.41 15.26 -0.85
C VAL A 234 -13.73 15.49 0.50
N THR A 235 -13.73 14.44 1.33
CA THR A 235 -13.03 14.45 2.62
C THR A 235 -11.75 13.64 2.50
N GLY A 236 -10.62 14.29 2.66
CA GLY A 236 -9.29 13.71 2.59
C GLY A 236 -8.74 13.23 3.94
N LYS A 237 -7.43 13.02 4.01
CA LYS A 237 -6.72 12.63 5.23
C LYS A 237 -6.86 13.73 6.31
N GLY A 238 -7.09 13.32 7.56
CA GLY A 238 -7.27 14.23 8.68
C GLY A 238 -8.60 15.01 8.62
N ASN A 239 -9.62 14.43 8.00
CA ASN A 239 -10.98 15.01 7.87
C ASN A 239 -11.02 16.36 7.12
N LYS A 240 -9.96 16.72 6.41
CA LYS A 240 -9.91 17.97 5.62
C LYS A 240 -10.79 17.84 4.38
N GLN A 241 -11.73 18.77 4.23
CA GLN A 241 -12.60 18.85 3.08
C GLN A 241 -12.00 19.76 2.01
N ARG A 242 -12.26 19.43 0.75
CA ARG A 242 -12.00 20.31 -0.38
C ARG A 242 -13.06 20.16 -1.46
N THR A 243 -13.30 21.23 -2.19
CA THR A 243 -14.14 21.20 -3.40
C THR A 243 -13.32 20.64 -4.56
N CYS A 244 -13.92 19.71 -5.28
CA CYS A 244 -13.42 19.18 -6.55
C CYS A 244 -14.37 19.55 -7.67
N TYR A 245 -13.85 19.63 -8.88
CA TYR A 245 -14.62 20.00 -10.07
C TYR A 245 -14.55 18.86 -11.09
N MET A 246 -15.59 18.76 -11.90
CA MET A 246 -15.66 17.83 -13.03
C MET A 246 -15.96 18.58 -14.31
N ASN A 247 -15.52 18.04 -15.43
CA ASN A 247 -15.84 18.60 -16.75
C ASN A 247 -17.25 18.18 -17.23
N THR A 248 -17.68 18.74 -18.33
CA THR A 248 -19.00 18.47 -18.95
C THR A 248 -19.16 16.98 -19.30
N GLN A 249 -18.10 16.30 -19.74
CA GLN A 249 -18.17 14.87 -20.09
C GLN A 249 -18.47 14.01 -18.86
N ALA A 250 -17.79 14.27 -17.74
CA ALA A 250 -18.07 13.57 -16.47
C ALA A 250 -19.48 13.85 -15.95
N ASN A 251 -19.96 15.12 -16.05
CA ASN A 251 -21.33 15.48 -15.69
C ASN A 251 -22.35 14.68 -16.52
N ILE A 252 -22.19 14.62 -17.84
CA ILE A 252 -23.07 13.86 -18.72
C ILE A 252 -23.04 12.37 -18.40
N ALA A 253 -21.85 11.80 -18.22
CA ALA A 253 -21.68 10.39 -17.91
C ALA A 253 -22.34 10.03 -16.56
N LEU A 254 -22.13 10.85 -15.52
CA LEU A 254 -22.78 10.67 -14.22
C LEU A 254 -24.31 10.77 -14.31
N LYS A 255 -24.86 11.76 -15.03
CA LYS A 255 -26.30 11.88 -15.24
C LYS A 255 -26.88 10.66 -15.96
N LYS A 256 -26.19 10.15 -16.99
CA LYS A 256 -26.60 8.93 -17.70
C LYS A 256 -26.61 7.73 -16.75
N TYR A 257 -25.52 7.53 -16.00
CA TYR A 257 -25.43 6.44 -15.01
C TYR A 257 -26.54 6.54 -13.96
N LEU A 258 -26.76 7.70 -13.37
CA LEU A 258 -27.80 7.86 -12.33
C LEU A 258 -29.21 7.58 -12.84
N LYS A 259 -29.49 7.84 -14.14
CA LYS A 259 -30.77 7.47 -14.78
C LYS A 259 -30.97 5.96 -14.89
N THR A 260 -29.90 5.15 -14.92
CA THR A 260 -29.99 3.70 -14.96
C THR A 260 -30.19 3.06 -13.58
N ARG A 261 -30.08 3.85 -12.50
CA ARG A 261 -30.19 3.38 -11.13
C ARG A 261 -31.65 3.19 -10.72
N THR A 262 -31.99 1.97 -10.29
CA THR A 262 -33.33 1.58 -9.81
C THR A 262 -33.36 1.23 -8.32
N ASP A 263 -32.21 1.32 -7.63
CA ASP A 263 -32.04 1.02 -6.22
C ASP A 263 -32.16 2.26 -5.32
N SER A 264 -32.29 2.06 -4.00
CA SER A 264 -32.37 3.13 -2.99
C SER A 264 -31.04 3.42 -2.29
N ASN A 265 -29.91 2.78 -2.69
CA ASN A 265 -28.63 2.98 -2.03
C ASN A 265 -28.13 4.42 -2.24
N ILE A 266 -27.70 5.05 -1.15
CA ILE A 266 -27.21 6.44 -1.18
C ILE A 266 -25.86 6.60 -1.89
N ALA A 267 -25.06 5.51 -1.99
CA ALA A 267 -23.75 5.54 -2.61
C ALA A 267 -23.81 6.03 -4.06
N LEU A 268 -22.85 6.86 -4.48
CA LEU A 268 -22.75 7.29 -5.88
C LEU A 268 -22.53 6.08 -6.79
N PHE A 269 -21.57 5.23 -6.48
CA PHE A 269 -21.26 4.02 -7.26
C PHE A 269 -21.55 2.73 -6.47
N ILE A 270 -22.21 1.80 -7.12
CA ILE A 270 -22.63 0.52 -6.54
C ILE A 270 -22.14 -0.68 -7.33
N THR A 271 -22.19 -1.85 -6.68
CA THR A 271 -21.93 -3.14 -7.31
C THR A 271 -23.02 -3.46 -8.35
N SER A 272 -22.69 -4.38 -9.27
CA SER A 272 -23.54 -4.76 -10.38
C SER A 272 -24.72 -5.67 -10.00
N HIS A 273 -24.63 -6.32 -8.83
CA HIS A 273 -25.56 -7.34 -8.39
C HIS A 273 -26.20 -6.97 -7.05
N LYS A 274 -27.44 -7.43 -6.83
CA LYS A 274 -28.09 -7.30 -5.52
C LYS A 274 -27.20 -7.91 -4.44
N PRO A 275 -27.14 -7.29 -3.27
CA PRO A 275 -27.98 -6.19 -2.76
C PRO A 275 -27.52 -4.77 -3.17
N TYR A 276 -26.80 -4.56 -4.27
CA TYR A 276 -26.33 -3.26 -4.79
C TYR A 276 -25.54 -2.45 -3.76
N ASN A 277 -24.53 -3.07 -3.18
CA ASN A 277 -23.68 -2.44 -2.17
C ASN A 277 -22.80 -1.32 -2.79
N ARG A 278 -22.35 -0.40 -1.92
CA ARG A 278 -21.34 0.59 -2.30
C ARG A 278 -20.12 -0.09 -2.93
N LEU A 279 -19.71 0.38 -4.10
CA LEU A 279 -18.53 -0.14 -4.79
C LEU A 279 -17.28 0.22 -3.99
N LYS A 280 -16.48 -0.81 -3.64
CA LYS A 280 -15.26 -0.65 -2.84
C LYS A 280 -14.04 -0.37 -3.71
N HIS A 281 -12.97 0.09 -3.08
CA HIS A 281 -11.67 0.40 -3.69
C HIS A 281 -11.18 -0.70 -4.65
N ASN A 282 -11.11 -1.94 -4.18
CA ASN A 282 -10.62 -3.07 -4.98
C ASN A 282 -11.48 -3.34 -6.23
N GLY A 283 -12.80 -3.07 -6.15
CA GLY A 283 -13.69 -3.22 -7.29
C GLY A 283 -13.40 -2.22 -8.41
N ILE A 284 -13.11 -0.96 -8.04
CA ILE A 284 -12.75 0.08 -9.01
C ILE A 284 -11.35 -0.15 -9.59
N GLU A 285 -10.38 -0.55 -8.76
CA GLU A 285 -9.03 -0.89 -9.23
C GLU A 285 -9.05 -2.03 -10.24
N ARG A 286 -9.82 -3.09 -9.92
CA ARG A 286 -9.97 -4.25 -10.82
C ARG A 286 -10.59 -3.81 -12.15
N LEU A 287 -11.67 -3.05 -12.10
CA LEU A 287 -12.36 -2.53 -13.28
C LEU A 287 -11.42 -1.73 -14.19
N ILE A 288 -10.67 -0.78 -13.64
CA ILE A 288 -9.72 0.05 -14.39
C ILE A 288 -8.63 -0.83 -15.03
N ARG A 289 -8.10 -1.80 -14.28
CA ARG A 289 -7.08 -2.71 -14.76
C ARG A 289 -7.58 -3.63 -15.88
N GLU A 290 -8.79 -4.14 -15.74
CA GLU A 290 -9.42 -5.00 -16.76
C GLU A 290 -9.57 -4.25 -18.07
N TYR A 291 -10.11 -3.02 -18.08
CA TYR A 291 -10.21 -2.21 -19.31
C TYR A 291 -8.83 -1.84 -19.87
N GLY A 292 -7.87 -1.50 -19.03
CA GLY A 292 -6.49 -1.28 -19.47
C GLY A 292 -5.91 -2.49 -20.19
N ASN A 293 -6.05 -3.68 -19.60
CA ASN A 293 -5.55 -4.92 -20.17
C ASN A 293 -6.18 -5.27 -21.53
N THR A 294 -7.48 -4.94 -21.75
CA THR A 294 -8.14 -5.22 -23.04
C THR A 294 -7.55 -4.44 -24.19
N VAL A 295 -6.96 -3.27 -23.92
CA VAL A 295 -6.37 -2.38 -24.94
C VAL A 295 -4.85 -2.26 -24.83
N GLY A 296 -4.20 -3.09 -23.99
CA GLY A 296 -2.75 -3.08 -23.81
C GLY A 296 -2.20 -1.85 -23.09
N VAL A 297 -3.04 -1.16 -22.28
CA VAL A 297 -2.68 0.04 -21.53
C VAL A 297 -2.52 -0.30 -20.06
N GLU A 298 -1.36 0.01 -19.47
CA GLU A 298 -1.18 -0.08 -18.03
C GLU A 298 -2.05 0.96 -17.33
N ALA A 299 -3.14 0.53 -16.67
CA ALA A 299 -4.11 1.42 -16.05
C ALA A 299 -4.31 1.11 -14.55
N TYR A 300 -4.22 2.15 -13.74
CA TYR A 300 -4.46 2.14 -12.30
C TYR A 300 -4.90 3.53 -11.81
N PRO A 301 -5.64 3.64 -10.70
CA PRO A 301 -6.26 4.91 -10.29
C PRO A 301 -5.29 6.08 -10.15
N HIS A 302 -4.08 5.83 -9.68
CA HIS A 302 -3.10 6.90 -9.50
C HIS A 302 -2.55 7.46 -10.83
N LYS A 303 -2.64 6.69 -11.94
CA LYS A 303 -2.30 7.17 -13.29
C LYS A 303 -3.30 8.23 -13.77
N PHE A 304 -4.60 8.10 -13.44
CA PHE A 304 -5.62 9.14 -13.71
C PHE A 304 -5.28 10.47 -13.04
N ARG A 305 -4.96 10.40 -11.76
CA ARG A 305 -4.61 11.59 -10.99
C ARG A 305 -3.34 12.26 -11.52
N ARG A 306 -2.34 11.47 -11.92
CA ARG A 306 -1.15 11.99 -12.59
C ARG A 306 -1.50 12.65 -13.90
N THR A 307 -2.32 12.01 -14.74
CA THR A 307 -2.77 12.56 -16.02
C THR A 307 -3.50 13.89 -15.84
N PHE A 308 -4.40 13.98 -14.86
CA PHE A 308 -5.04 15.24 -14.50
C PHE A 308 -4.00 16.32 -14.14
N ALA A 309 -3.07 16.01 -13.24
CA ALA A 309 -2.05 16.96 -12.79
C ALA A 309 -1.16 17.44 -13.94
N THR A 310 -0.61 16.50 -14.72
CA THR A 310 0.27 16.82 -15.85
C THR A 310 -0.45 17.62 -16.91
N ASN A 311 -1.70 17.26 -17.26
CA ASN A 311 -2.48 17.99 -18.25
C ASN A 311 -2.88 19.39 -17.77
N ALA A 312 -3.17 19.56 -16.47
CA ALA A 312 -3.46 20.88 -15.90
C ALA A 312 -2.24 21.80 -15.98
N LEU A 313 -1.05 21.29 -15.59
CA LEU A 313 0.21 22.02 -15.68
C LEU A 313 0.56 22.38 -17.13
N ARG A 314 0.46 21.43 -18.06
CA ARG A 314 0.68 21.66 -19.50
C ARG A 314 -0.26 22.73 -20.11
N LYS A 315 -1.44 22.86 -19.55
CA LYS A 315 -2.41 23.93 -19.94
C LYS A 315 -2.15 25.27 -19.24
N GLY A 316 -1.06 25.39 -18.49
CA GLY A 316 -0.66 26.63 -17.83
C GLY A 316 -1.34 26.87 -16.49
N THR A 317 -2.00 25.87 -15.88
CA THR A 317 -2.53 26.03 -14.53
C THR A 317 -1.39 26.16 -13.53
N PRO A 318 -1.35 27.20 -12.68
CA PRO A 318 -0.31 27.36 -11.66
C PRO A 318 -0.17 26.13 -10.76
N LEU A 319 1.07 25.81 -10.38
CA LEU A 319 1.40 24.62 -9.57
C LEU A 319 0.62 24.58 -8.25
N GLU A 320 0.45 25.75 -7.62
CA GLU A 320 -0.27 25.91 -6.35
C GLU A 320 -1.76 25.56 -6.52
N GLN A 321 -2.36 25.94 -7.64
CA GLN A 321 -3.76 25.60 -7.94
C GLN A 321 -3.92 24.11 -8.22
N VAL A 322 -3.00 23.50 -8.97
CA VAL A 322 -2.99 22.05 -9.19
C VAL A 322 -2.83 21.30 -7.87
N SER A 323 -1.93 21.77 -7.00
CA SER A 323 -1.73 21.24 -5.66
C SER A 323 -3.00 21.32 -4.82
N ALA A 324 -3.72 22.45 -4.89
CA ALA A 324 -5.01 22.64 -4.20
C ALA A 324 -6.10 21.71 -4.73
N PHE A 325 -6.27 21.59 -6.06
CA PHE A 325 -7.21 20.63 -6.67
C PHE A 325 -6.96 19.19 -6.21
N LEU A 326 -5.69 18.82 -6.16
CA LEU A 326 -5.30 17.50 -5.71
C LEU A 326 -5.39 17.32 -4.18
N GLY A 327 -5.40 18.38 -3.41
CA GLY A 327 -5.35 18.34 -1.95
C GLY A 327 -4.05 17.73 -1.44
N HIS A 328 -2.91 18.22 -1.96
CA HIS A 328 -1.59 17.91 -1.45
C HIS A 328 -1.27 18.84 -0.29
N SER A 329 -0.85 18.27 0.84
CA SER A 329 -0.39 19.04 2.00
C SER A 329 1.03 19.59 1.82
N ASN A 330 1.80 19.00 0.89
CA ASN A 330 3.14 19.43 0.50
C ASN A 330 3.19 19.59 -1.03
N ILE A 331 3.59 20.76 -1.49
CA ILE A 331 3.68 21.13 -2.91
C ILE A 331 4.72 20.26 -3.65
N ASP A 332 5.75 19.77 -2.97
CA ASP A 332 6.77 18.86 -3.54
C ASP A 332 6.13 17.60 -4.16
N THR A 333 4.97 17.19 -3.62
CA THR A 333 4.21 16.06 -4.18
C THR A 333 3.65 16.40 -5.57
N THR A 334 3.39 17.67 -5.85
CA THR A 334 2.89 18.16 -7.14
C THR A 334 4.04 18.43 -8.11
N LEU A 335 5.21 18.85 -7.61
CA LEU A 335 6.41 19.05 -8.43
C LEU A 335 6.84 17.79 -9.19
N ILE A 336 6.50 16.61 -8.71
CA ILE A 336 6.80 15.34 -9.41
C ILE A 336 6.07 15.27 -10.78
N TYR A 337 4.97 16.00 -10.94
CA TYR A 337 4.20 16.07 -12.18
C TYR A 337 4.64 17.23 -13.10
N ALA A 338 5.33 18.20 -12.56
CA ALA A 338 5.97 19.29 -13.29
C ALA A 338 7.31 18.82 -13.88
N ILE A 339 7.27 17.72 -14.66
CA ILE A 339 8.44 17.34 -15.45
C ILE A 339 8.54 18.37 -16.54
N VAL A 340 9.59 19.12 -16.48
CA VAL A 340 9.90 20.12 -17.48
C VAL A 340 10.27 19.39 -18.76
N ASP A 341 9.31 19.32 -19.68
CA ASP A 341 9.54 18.87 -21.03
C ASP A 341 10.48 19.89 -21.70
N GLN A 342 11.59 19.41 -22.29
CA GLN A 342 12.57 20.30 -22.92
C GLN A 342 11.94 21.08 -24.08
N ASP A 343 10.97 20.49 -24.77
CA ASP A 343 10.24 21.16 -25.85
C ASP A 343 9.29 22.24 -25.30
N GLU A 344 8.64 22.00 -24.15
CA GLU A 344 7.86 23.02 -23.45
C GLU A 344 8.73 24.16 -22.91
N LEU A 345 9.92 23.86 -22.42
CA LEU A 345 10.88 24.90 -21.99
C LEU A 345 11.24 25.82 -23.16
N LYS A 346 11.51 25.25 -24.32
CA LYS A 346 11.83 26.02 -25.52
C LYS A 346 10.66 26.91 -25.95
N ILE A 347 9.46 26.34 -26.04
CA ILE A 347 8.23 27.09 -26.41
C ILE A 347 7.94 28.20 -25.41
N ASN A 348 8.08 27.94 -24.11
CA ASN A 348 7.87 28.94 -23.08
C ASN A 348 8.98 30.00 -23.08
N HIS A 349 10.24 29.63 -23.35
CA HIS A 349 11.32 30.59 -23.51
C HIS A 349 11.03 31.54 -24.69
N GLU A 350 10.66 31.00 -25.85
CA GLU A 350 10.29 31.80 -27.03
C GLU A 350 9.10 32.73 -26.71
N ARG A 351 8.07 32.21 -26.02
CA ARG A 351 6.84 32.95 -25.68
C ARG A 351 7.01 34.10 -24.69
N TYR A 352 7.90 33.92 -23.71
CA TYR A 352 8.03 34.89 -22.61
C TYR A 352 9.32 35.72 -22.66
N MET A 353 10.27 35.39 -23.54
CA MET A 353 11.55 36.05 -23.65
C MET A 353 11.72 36.79 -25.00
N GLU A 354 10.75 36.74 -25.89
CA GLU A 354 10.70 37.64 -27.04
C GLU A 354 10.22 39.01 -26.54
N PHE A 355 11.13 40.01 -26.59
CA PHE A 355 10.89 41.41 -26.27
C PHE A 355 10.52 42.19 -27.55
#